data_5fbe51c733e5cda7ec2c355cbeab0e22
#
_entry.id   5fbe51c733e5cda7ec2c355cbeab0e22
#
_cell.length_a   1.000
_cell.length_b   1.000
_cell.length_c   1.000
_cell.angle_alpha   90.00
_cell.angle_beta   90.00
_cell.angle_gamma   90.00
#
_symmetry.space_group_name_H-M   'P 1'
#
loop_
_entity.id
_entity.type
_entity.pdbx_description
1 polymer ?
#
loop_
_entity_poly.entity_id
_entity_poly.type
_entity_poly.pdbx_seq_one_letter_code
_entity_poly.pdbx_strand_id
1 'polypeptide(L)'
;MAELQQTDRDVRAHEQAHLLAGRGVVTSGPDYTYTYGPDGKRYATGGEVGIDTSPEHKPEDNIDKGVRIQAAALAPKDPSAQDYQVARVGVKLETQGRQDLSQQQ
;
A
#
# COMPACT_ATOMS: atom_id res chain seq x y z
N MET A 1 14.01 -21.25 13.50
CA MET A 1 14.21 -21.39 12.04
C MET A 1 12.88 -21.38 11.28
N ALA A 2 11.95 -22.22 11.66
CA ALA A 2 10.61 -22.26 11.02
C ALA A 2 9.88 -20.92 11.13
N GLU A 3 10.03 -20.21 12.24
CA GLU A 3 9.41 -18.91 12.46
C GLU A 3 9.95 -17.86 11.51
N LEU A 4 11.27 -17.85 11.24
CA LEU A 4 11.86 -16.93 10.28
C LEU A 4 11.38 -17.20 8.86
N GLN A 5 11.25 -18.48 8.49
CA GLN A 5 10.74 -18.87 7.18
C GLN A 5 9.29 -18.43 7.01
N GLN A 6 8.46 -18.59 8.04
CA GLN A 6 7.06 -18.17 7.98
C GLN A 6 6.96 -16.65 7.91
N THR A 7 7.74 -15.93 8.72
CA THR A 7 7.77 -14.47 8.68
C THR A 7 8.18 -13.96 7.31
N ASP A 8 9.21 -14.57 6.70
CA ASP A 8 9.66 -14.22 5.36
C ASP A 8 8.52 -14.37 4.34
N ARG A 9 7.81 -15.49 4.37
CA ARG A 9 6.68 -15.73 3.47
C ARG A 9 5.57 -14.71 3.68
N ASP A 10 5.23 -14.43 4.94
CA ASP A 10 4.16 -13.50 5.28
C ASP A 10 4.50 -12.06 4.86
N VAL A 11 5.74 -11.63 5.12
CA VAL A 11 6.20 -10.30 4.72
C VAL A 11 6.15 -10.15 3.19
N ARG A 12 6.68 -11.14 2.46
CA ARG A 12 6.67 -11.08 1.00
C ARG A 12 5.26 -11.10 0.43
N ALA A 13 4.37 -11.92 0.99
CA ALA A 13 2.97 -11.96 0.56
C ALA A 13 2.26 -10.63 0.82
N HIS A 14 2.54 -10.00 1.96
CA HIS A 14 1.97 -8.70 2.33
C HIS A 14 2.38 -7.63 1.31
N GLU A 15 3.68 -7.50 1.01
CA GLU A 15 4.16 -6.49 0.07
C GLU A 15 3.73 -6.79 -1.37
N GLN A 16 3.68 -8.06 -1.75
CA GLN A 16 3.18 -8.44 -3.08
C GLN A 16 1.71 -8.08 -3.26
N ALA A 17 0.90 -8.21 -2.20
CA ALA A 17 -0.51 -7.81 -2.26
C ALA A 17 -0.65 -6.31 -2.56
N HIS A 18 0.15 -5.47 -1.90
CA HIS A 18 0.18 -4.03 -2.21
C HIS A 18 0.58 -3.78 -3.66
N LEU A 19 1.61 -4.46 -4.12
CA LEU A 19 2.16 -4.27 -5.45
C LEU A 19 1.13 -4.65 -6.53
N LEU A 20 0.46 -5.78 -6.36
CA LEU A 20 -0.51 -6.27 -7.33
C LEU A 20 -1.77 -5.40 -7.38
N ALA A 21 -2.28 -4.99 -6.23
CA ALA A 21 -3.48 -4.18 -6.15
C ALA A 21 -3.21 -2.70 -6.42
N GLY A 22 -1.96 -2.26 -6.28
CA GLY A 22 -1.60 -0.84 -6.35
C GLY A 22 -1.09 -0.37 -7.70
N ARG A 23 -1.36 -1.11 -8.78
CA ARG A 23 -0.94 -0.69 -10.13
C ARG A 23 -1.46 0.70 -10.43
N GLY A 24 -0.53 1.57 -10.86
CA GLY A 24 -0.84 2.96 -11.15
C GLY A 24 -0.64 3.91 -9.98
N VAL A 25 -0.57 3.42 -8.74
CA VAL A 25 -0.30 4.26 -7.57
C VAL A 25 0.92 3.81 -6.76
N VAL A 26 1.44 2.61 -7.00
CA VAL A 26 2.70 2.17 -6.37
C VAL A 26 3.86 2.84 -7.09
N THR A 27 4.71 3.53 -6.33
CA THR A 27 5.83 4.31 -6.87
C THR A 27 7.18 3.72 -6.56
N SER A 28 7.27 2.84 -5.56
CA SER A 28 8.53 2.25 -5.15
C SER A 28 8.31 0.97 -4.35
N GLY A 29 9.33 0.12 -4.35
CA GLY A 29 9.33 -1.09 -3.60
C GLY A 29 8.97 -2.32 -4.43
N PRO A 30 8.88 -3.49 -3.75
CA PRO A 30 9.00 -3.60 -2.29
C PRO A 30 10.45 -3.46 -1.81
N ASP A 31 10.60 -2.78 -0.70
CA ASP A 31 11.87 -2.66 0.01
C ASP A 31 11.79 -3.51 1.27
N TYR A 32 12.68 -4.50 1.40
CA TYR A 32 12.64 -5.43 2.51
C TYR A 32 13.74 -5.17 3.52
N THR A 33 13.43 -5.39 4.78
CA THR A 33 14.38 -5.48 5.88
C THR A 33 14.63 -6.96 6.14
N TYR A 34 15.89 -7.35 6.33
CA TYR A 34 16.25 -8.76 6.44
C TYR A 34 16.88 -9.05 7.80
N THR A 35 16.68 -10.29 8.26
CA THR A 35 17.33 -10.87 9.43
C THR A 35 18.02 -12.16 8.98
N TYR A 36 19.27 -12.36 9.43
CA TYR A 36 19.98 -13.60 9.14
C TYR A 36 19.55 -14.71 10.09
N GLY A 37 19.24 -15.86 9.52
CA GLY A 37 18.89 -17.05 10.30
C GLY A 37 20.13 -17.85 10.71
N PRO A 38 19.93 -18.89 11.54
CA PRO A 38 21.02 -19.78 11.95
C PRO A 38 21.68 -20.53 10.79
N ASP A 39 20.99 -20.64 9.66
CA ASP A 39 21.50 -21.26 8.44
C ASP A 39 22.36 -20.31 7.60
N GLY A 40 22.56 -19.06 8.03
CA GLY A 40 23.33 -18.05 7.32
C GLY A 40 22.59 -17.38 6.17
N LYS A 41 21.31 -17.70 5.96
CA LYS A 41 20.48 -17.10 4.90
C LYS A 41 19.72 -15.91 5.42
N ARG A 42 19.39 -14.97 4.51
CA ARG A 42 18.57 -13.81 4.82
C ARG A 42 17.10 -14.16 4.73
N TYR A 43 16.33 -13.63 5.67
CA TYR A 43 14.87 -13.75 5.70
C TYR A 43 14.25 -12.37 5.80
N ALA A 44 13.26 -12.08 4.98
CA ALA A 44 12.54 -10.81 5.06
C ALA A 44 11.74 -10.78 6.36
N THR A 45 11.99 -9.78 7.20
CA THR A 45 11.31 -9.61 8.50
C THR A 45 10.54 -8.29 8.56
N GLY A 46 10.67 -7.45 7.55
CA GLY A 46 9.93 -6.22 7.38
C GLY A 46 9.96 -5.82 5.93
N GLY A 47 9.04 -4.97 5.53
CA GLY A 47 9.00 -4.48 4.17
C GLY A 47 8.05 -3.31 4.04
N GLU A 48 8.17 -2.60 2.92
CA GLU A 48 7.26 -1.51 2.59
C GLU A 48 7.17 -1.32 1.09
N VAL A 49 6.05 -0.76 0.66
CA VAL A 49 5.78 -0.35 -0.72
C VAL A 49 5.33 1.11 -0.67
N GLY A 50 5.93 1.95 -1.52
CA GLY A 50 5.54 3.35 -1.61
C GLY A 50 4.28 3.52 -2.44
N ILE A 51 3.32 4.26 -1.92
CA ILE A 51 2.06 4.58 -2.61
C ILE A 51 2.00 6.09 -2.79
N ASP A 52 1.77 6.54 -4.02
CA ASP A 52 1.60 7.96 -4.32
C ASP A 52 0.23 8.42 -3.84
N THR A 53 0.24 9.30 -2.83
CA THR A 53 -0.98 9.87 -2.24
C THR A 53 -1.16 11.34 -2.61
N SER A 54 -0.37 11.87 -3.53
CA SER A 54 -0.47 13.27 -3.94
C SER A 54 -1.75 13.53 -4.72
N PRO A 55 -2.38 14.71 -4.54
CA PRO A 55 -3.59 15.04 -5.29
C PRO A 55 -3.31 15.29 -6.77
N GLU A 56 -4.32 15.07 -7.57
CA GLU A 56 -4.33 15.40 -9.01
C GLU A 56 -5.03 16.73 -9.23
N HIS A 57 -4.92 17.27 -10.46
CA HIS A 57 -5.55 18.55 -10.80
C HIS A 57 -7.06 18.43 -10.97
N LYS A 58 -7.52 17.33 -11.56
CA LYS A 58 -8.94 17.16 -11.87
C LYS A 58 -9.66 16.42 -10.76
N PRO A 59 -10.86 16.88 -10.36
CA PRO A 59 -11.63 16.19 -9.31
C PRO A 59 -11.93 14.73 -9.63
N GLU A 60 -12.29 14.41 -10.88
CA GLU A 60 -12.57 13.04 -11.27
C GLU A 60 -11.34 12.14 -11.15
N ASP A 61 -10.13 12.68 -11.38
CA ASP A 61 -8.89 11.93 -11.21
C ASP A 61 -8.59 11.68 -9.73
N ASN A 62 -8.96 12.61 -8.85
CA ASN A 62 -8.83 12.43 -7.42
C ASN A 62 -9.79 11.36 -6.88
N ILE A 63 -11.00 11.30 -7.42
CA ILE A 63 -11.95 10.24 -7.06
C ILE A 63 -11.36 8.87 -7.42
N ASP A 64 -10.91 8.71 -8.65
CA ASP A 64 -10.34 7.45 -9.14
C ASP A 64 -9.08 7.08 -8.36
N LYS A 65 -8.16 8.03 -8.18
CA LYS A 65 -6.92 7.80 -7.45
C LYS A 65 -7.19 7.43 -5.99
N GLY A 66 -8.12 8.12 -5.34
CA GLY A 66 -8.50 7.83 -3.96
C GLY A 66 -9.01 6.41 -3.80
N VAL A 67 -9.81 5.92 -4.74
CA VAL A 67 -10.30 4.54 -4.75
C VAL A 67 -9.14 3.55 -4.93
N ARG A 68 -8.21 3.85 -5.84
CA ARG A 68 -7.03 2.99 -6.09
C ARG A 68 -6.11 2.92 -4.87
N ILE A 69 -5.91 4.05 -4.18
CA ILE A 69 -5.10 4.10 -2.96
C ILE A 69 -5.72 3.20 -1.88
N GLN A 70 -7.03 3.27 -1.69
CA GLN A 70 -7.73 2.42 -0.72
C GLN A 70 -7.56 0.94 -1.05
N ALA A 71 -7.75 0.58 -2.31
CA ALA A 71 -7.61 -0.80 -2.76
C ALA A 71 -6.18 -1.31 -2.54
N ALA A 72 -5.18 -0.48 -2.88
CA ALA A 72 -3.78 -0.84 -2.71
C ALA A 72 -3.42 -1.01 -1.23
N ALA A 73 -3.83 -0.06 -0.38
CA ALA A 73 -3.48 -0.06 1.03
C ALA A 73 -4.12 -1.23 1.79
N LEU A 74 -5.33 -1.60 1.44
CA LEU A 74 -6.10 -2.64 2.15
C LEU A 74 -6.01 -4.02 1.50
N ALA A 75 -5.14 -4.19 0.50
CA ALA A 75 -5.01 -5.45 -0.24
C ALA A 75 -4.46 -6.62 0.60
N PRO A 76 -3.46 -6.41 1.50
CA PRO A 76 -2.95 -7.52 2.29
C PRO A 76 -4.02 -8.10 3.21
N LYS A 77 -3.85 -9.38 3.53
CA LYS A 77 -4.76 -10.12 4.42
C LYS A 77 -4.90 -9.41 5.77
N ASP A 78 -3.77 -8.94 6.32
CA ASP A 78 -3.73 -8.21 7.60
C ASP A 78 -3.08 -6.85 7.37
N PRO A 79 -3.85 -5.83 6.96
CA PRO A 79 -3.27 -4.50 6.77
C PRO A 79 -2.69 -3.96 8.08
N SER A 80 -1.55 -3.28 7.98
CA SER A 80 -0.88 -2.66 9.13
C SER A 80 -1.59 -1.35 9.53
N ALA A 81 -1.21 -0.81 10.69
CA ALA A 81 -1.70 0.50 11.12
C ALA A 81 -1.37 1.58 10.09
N GLN A 82 -0.17 1.52 9.51
CA GLN A 82 0.23 2.45 8.46
C GLN A 82 -0.63 2.25 7.20
N ASP A 83 -0.96 1.01 6.84
CA ASP A 83 -1.82 0.71 5.70
C ASP A 83 -3.19 1.35 5.88
N TYR A 84 -3.76 1.28 7.08
CA TYR A 84 -5.04 1.93 7.37
C TYR A 84 -4.94 3.44 7.29
N GLN A 85 -3.80 4.04 7.69
CA GLN A 85 -3.59 5.48 7.54
C GLN A 85 -3.55 5.89 6.07
N VAL A 86 -2.86 5.12 5.24
CA VAL A 86 -2.81 5.37 3.79
C VAL A 86 -4.21 5.22 3.19
N ALA A 87 -4.97 4.21 3.61
CA ALA A 87 -6.34 4.03 3.15
C ALA A 87 -7.22 5.25 3.49
N ARG A 88 -7.05 5.81 4.69
CA ARG A 88 -7.79 7.03 5.08
C ARG A 88 -7.42 8.22 4.22
N VAL A 89 -6.16 8.36 3.83
CA VAL A 89 -5.76 9.42 2.89
C VAL A 89 -6.47 9.22 1.56
N GLY A 90 -6.59 7.98 1.10
CA GLY A 90 -7.35 7.65 -0.11
C GLY A 90 -8.82 8.05 -0.01
N VAL A 91 -9.46 7.77 1.13
CA VAL A 91 -10.85 8.19 1.39
C VAL A 91 -10.98 9.71 1.32
N LYS A 92 -10.05 10.42 1.94
CA LYS A 92 -10.05 11.89 1.96
C LYS A 92 -9.93 12.44 0.55
N LEU A 93 -9.03 11.88 -0.26
CA LEU A 93 -8.81 12.31 -1.64
C LEU A 93 -10.05 12.08 -2.49
N GLU A 94 -10.67 10.92 -2.35
CA GLU A 94 -11.92 10.57 -3.03
C GLU A 94 -13.04 11.53 -2.63
N THR A 95 -13.23 11.77 -1.35
CA THR A 95 -14.27 12.65 -0.82
C THR A 95 -14.08 14.08 -1.32
N GLN A 96 -12.85 14.58 -1.27
CA GLN A 96 -12.55 15.92 -1.75
C GLN A 96 -12.82 16.03 -3.25
N GLY A 97 -12.46 15.00 -4.01
CA GLY A 97 -12.73 14.95 -5.46
C GLY A 97 -14.23 15.02 -5.75
N ARG A 98 -15.05 14.28 -4.99
CA ARG A 98 -16.51 14.30 -5.16
C ARG A 98 -17.11 15.67 -4.84
N GLN A 99 -16.61 16.34 -3.78
CA GLN A 99 -17.06 17.67 -3.41
C GLN A 99 -16.70 18.68 -4.49
N ASP A 100 -15.47 18.64 -4.97
CA ASP A 100 -14.99 19.57 -6.01
C ASP A 100 -15.74 19.37 -7.32
N LEU A 101 -16.00 18.13 -7.70
CA LEU A 101 -16.76 17.81 -8.91
C LEU A 101 -18.19 18.35 -8.79
N SER A 102 -18.82 18.17 -7.65
CA SER A 102 -20.17 18.67 -7.38
C SER A 102 -20.23 20.19 -7.51
N GLN A 103 -19.20 20.91 -7.05
CA GLN A 103 -19.13 22.37 -7.14
C GLN A 103 -18.94 22.91 -8.55
N GLN A 104 -18.41 22.08 -9.46
CA GLN A 104 -18.22 22.46 -10.86
C GLN A 104 -19.53 22.41 -11.66
N GLN A 105 -20.51 21.73 -11.13
CA GLN A 105 -21.82 21.59 -11.76
C GLN A 105 -22.77 22.68 -11.27
#